data_aad8837cd17cefe97d4c849287cededc
#
_entry.id   aad8837cd17cefe97d4c849287cededc
#
_cell.length_a   1.000
_cell.length_b   1.000
_cell.length_c   1.000
_cell.angle_alpha   90.00
_cell.angle_beta   90.00
_cell.angle_gamma   90.00
#
_symmetry.space_group_name_H-M   'P 1'
#
loop_
_entity.id
_entity.type
_entity.pdbx_description
1 polymer ?
#
loop_
_entity_poly.entity_id
_entity_poly.type
_entity_poly.pdbx_seq_one_letter_code
_entity_poly.pdbx_strand_id
1 'polypeptide(L)'
;MKRLLLSIAFIASFATSFAQKTLVLYFSETGTTKTVAQELQKQLNADIESIEAVQPYSGNFQETIQRSQQERQNGKTPDLKPLKSKIANYDIIFLGYPIWFGTYAMPIATLVKEYNFAGKTVVPFCTFGSGGLNTSTEDLKKALPQAKILTGYGVRTARVKAAEKELDRFLKENGYKKGTVVKLPDYSPQQPVTDEEKAIFDAACSSYQFPLGTPSTVGKRLTPDATDYQFTVKSRGFDGKEATSTIYVTVSNEPNAKPEFTQVVR
;
A
#
# COMPACT_ATOMS: atom_id res chain seq x y z
N MET A 1 -3.50 -11.20 -71.56
CA MET A 1 -3.14 -11.41 -70.15
C MET A 1 -3.24 -10.07 -69.43
N LYS A 2 -4.36 -9.85 -68.72
CA LYS A 2 -4.61 -8.60 -67.94
C LYS A 2 -4.13 -8.86 -66.51
N ARG A 3 -3.08 -8.14 -66.06
CA ARG A 3 -2.61 -8.17 -64.68
C ARG A 3 -3.50 -7.26 -63.84
N LEU A 4 -4.23 -7.84 -62.91
CA LEU A 4 -5.04 -7.15 -61.89
C LEU A 4 -4.09 -6.74 -60.73
N LEU A 5 -3.83 -5.47 -60.57
CA LEU A 5 -3.10 -4.93 -59.42
C LEU A 5 -4.09 -4.75 -58.28
N LEU A 6 -3.95 -5.57 -57.27
CA LEU A 6 -4.71 -5.48 -56.02
C LEU A 6 -3.99 -4.47 -55.11
N SER A 7 -4.52 -3.27 -54.99
CA SER A 7 -4.04 -2.26 -54.03
C SER A 7 -4.57 -2.60 -52.64
N ILE A 8 -3.71 -3.10 -51.75
CA ILE A 8 -4.02 -3.29 -50.34
C ILE A 8 -3.87 -1.94 -49.67
N ALA A 9 -5.00 -1.30 -49.34
CA ALA A 9 -5.01 -0.11 -48.51
C ALA A 9 -4.74 -0.52 -47.03
N PHE A 10 -3.57 -0.19 -46.54
CA PHE A 10 -3.19 -0.37 -45.13
C PHE A 10 -3.86 0.77 -44.33
N ILE A 11 -5.02 0.48 -43.71
CA ILE A 11 -5.67 1.39 -42.77
C ILE A 11 -4.85 1.32 -41.49
N ALA A 12 -3.93 2.27 -41.31
CA ALA A 12 -3.25 2.50 -40.04
C ALA A 12 -4.29 3.04 -39.04
N SER A 13 -4.81 2.16 -38.19
CA SER A 13 -5.60 2.56 -37.04
C SER A 13 -4.69 3.32 -36.07
N PHE A 14 -4.71 4.67 -36.14
CA PHE A 14 -4.16 5.51 -35.08
C PHE A 14 -5.01 5.30 -33.84
N ALA A 15 -4.61 4.35 -33.00
CA ALA A 15 -5.10 4.31 -31.62
C ALA A 15 -4.55 5.58 -30.94
N THR A 16 -5.38 6.62 -30.82
CA THR A 16 -5.10 7.75 -29.95
C THR A 16 -5.08 7.21 -28.52
N SER A 17 -3.89 6.94 -28.02
CA SER A 17 -3.68 6.64 -26.61
C SER A 17 -4.01 7.92 -25.85
N PHE A 18 -5.25 8.07 -25.44
CA PHE A 18 -5.60 9.07 -24.43
C PHE A 18 -4.78 8.75 -23.19
N ALA A 19 -3.94 9.69 -22.75
CA ALA A 19 -3.22 9.54 -21.50
C ALA A 19 -4.25 9.31 -20.40
N GLN A 20 -4.14 8.18 -19.69
CA GLN A 20 -5.07 7.81 -18.61
C GLN A 20 -5.06 8.90 -17.54
N LYS A 21 -6.24 9.45 -17.23
CA LYS A 21 -6.36 10.49 -16.23
C LYS A 21 -6.31 9.88 -14.83
N THR A 22 -5.37 10.34 -14.02
CA THR A 22 -5.08 9.79 -12.70
C THR A 22 -5.47 10.77 -11.60
N LEU A 23 -6.11 10.25 -10.55
CA LEU A 23 -6.42 10.95 -9.30
C LEU A 23 -5.72 10.26 -8.14
N VAL A 24 -5.03 11.01 -7.29
CA VAL A 24 -4.60 10.58 -5.97
C VAL A 24 -5.63 11.06 -4.96
N LEU A 25 -6.46 10.14 -4.48
CA LEU A 25 -7.54 10.39 -3.53
C LEU A 25 -7.18 9.75 -2.18
N TYR A 26 -7.16 10.51 -1.08
CA TYR A 26 -6.66 9.97 0.17
C TYR A 26 -7.36 10.53 1.41
N PHE A 27 -7.43 9.71 2.45
CA PHE A 27 -7.71 10.12 3.83
C PHE A 27 -6.42 10.07 4.65
N SER A 28 -6.19 11.07 5.50
CA SER A 28 -5.02 11.11 6.38
C SER A 28 -5.34 11.82 7.66
N GLU A 29 -5.23 11.13 8.80
CA GLU A 29 -5.47 11.70 10.12
C GLU A 29 -4.26 12.46 10.64
N THR A 30 -3.09 11.82 10.64
CA THR A 30 -1.86 12.37 11.25
C THR A 30 -0.88 12.97 10.24
N GLY A 31 -1.27 13.07 8.97
CA GLY A 31 -0.42 13.59 7.90
C GLY A 31 0.47 12.54 7.22
N THR A 32 0.65 11.34 7.77
CA THR A 32 1.56 10.34 7.18
C THR A 32 1.08 9.86 5.80
N THR A 33 -0.20 9.51 5.67
CA THR A 33 -0.77 9.11 4.36
C THR A 33 -0.74 10.28 3.38
N LYS A 34 -0.94 11.53 3.85
CA LYS A 34 -0.79 12.74 3.04
C LYS A 34 0.61 12.87 2.44
N THR A 35 1.66 12.59 3.21
CA THR A 35 3.05 12.62 2.72
C THR A 35 3.23 11.65 1.54
N VAL A 36 2.72 10.42 1.65
CA VAL A 36 2.76 9.42 0.57
C VAL A 36 1.93 9.88 -0.64
N ALA A 37 0.74 10.47 -0.40
CA ALA A 37 -0.12 10.99 -1.45
C ALA A 37 0.54 12.12 -2.25
N GLN A 38 1.22 13.04 -1.57
CA GLN A 38 1.95 14.15 -2.21
C GLN A 38 3.14 13.64 -3.04
N GLU A 39 3.82 12.59 -2.57
CA GLU A 39 4.90 11.98 -3.35
C GLU A 39 4.35 11.27 -4.60
N LEU A 40 3.23 10.56 -4.50
CA LEU A 40 2.54 9.98 -5.67
C LEU A 40 2.11 11.06 -6.66
N GLN A 41 1.50 12.16 -6.17
CA GLN A 41 1.13 13.30 -7.00
C GLN A 41 2.32 13.83 -7.80
N LYS A 42 3.45 14.09 -7.11
CA LYS A 42 4.69 14.59 -7.71
C LYS A 42 5.21 13.65 -8.79
N GLN A 43 5.31 12.36 -8.48
CA GLN A 43 5.89 11.37 -9.40
C GLN A 43 5.01 11.05 -10.61
N LEU A 44 3.68 11.15 -10.47
CA LEU A 44 2.71 10.88 -11.52
C LEU A 44 2.23 12.13 -12.26
N ASN A 45 2.53 13.33 -11.75
CA ASN A 45 1.92 14.60 -12.19
C ASN A 45 0.38 14.48 -12.24
N ALA A 46 -0.22 13.92 -11.19
CA ALA A 46 -1.64 13.60 -11.09
C ALA A 46 -2.43 14.68 -10.34
N ASP A 47 -3.75 14.69 -10.54
CA ASP A 47 -4.64 15.43 -9.64
C ASP A 47 -4.62 14.82 -8.24
N ILE A 48 -4.81 15.64 -7.20
CA ILE A 48 -4.82 15.16 -5.81
C ILE A 48 -5.98 15.77 -5.04
N GLU A 49 -6.63 14.96 -4.21
CA GLU A 49 -7.69 15.43 -3.30
C GLU A 49 -7.68 14.68 -1.97
N SER A 50 -7.92 15.40 -0.86
CA SER A 50 -8.13 14.79 0.44
C SER A 50 -9.59 14.47 0.67
N ILE A 51 -9.84 13.28 1.25
CA ILE A 51 -11.13 12.88 1.79
C ILE A 51 -11.23 13.47 3.19
N GLU A 52 -12.30 14.21 3.47
CA GLU A 52 -12.50 14.88 4.75
C GLU A 52 -13.82 14.43 5.38
N ALA A 53 -13.78 13.99 6.64
CA ALA A 53 -15.00 13.79 7.41
C ALA A 53 -15.63 15.15 7.78
N VAL A 54 -16.98 15.22 7.78
CA VAL A 54 -17.73 16.43 8.21
C VAL A 54 -17.35 16.76 9.64
N GLN A 55 -17.29 15.75 10.52
CA GLN A 55 -16.72 15.86 11.85
C GLN A 55 -15.32 15.26 11.81
N PRO A 56 -14.25 16.08 11.84
CA PRO A 56 -12.88 15.57 11.85
C PRO A 56 -12.64 14.64 13.05
N TYR A 57 -11.71 13.72 12.89
CA TYR A 57 -11.15 13.01 14.04
C TYR A 57 -10.27 14.00 14.82
N SER A 58 -10.07 13.72 16.12
CA SER A 58 -9.44 14.70 17.00
C SER A 58 -7.93 14.88 16.82
N GLY A 59 -7.28 13.98 16.06
CA GLY A 59 -5.81 13.90 15.99
C GLY A 59 -5.18 13.22 17.21
N ASN A 60 -5.94 13.03 18.29
CA ASN A 60 -5.51 12.25 19.44
C ASN A 60 -5.69 10.75 19.16
N PHE A 61 -4.64 9.97 19.40
CA PHE A 61 -4.63 8.54 19.09
C PHE A 61 -5.73 7.77 19.83
N GLN A 62 -5.90 8.00 21.13
CA GLN A 62 -6.89 7.28 21.93
C GLN A 62 -8.33 7.62 21.53
N GLU A 63 -8.61 8.89 21.30
CA GLU A 63 -9.95 9.34 20.88
C GLU A 63 -10.28 8.84 19.46
N THR A 64 -9.30 8.86 18.55
CA THR A 64 -9.45 8.32 17.19
C THR A 64 -9.76 6.82 17.23
N ILE A 65 -9.04 6.03 18.04
CA ILE A 65 -9.26 4.59 18.23
C ILE A 65 -10.65 4.36 18.80
N GLN A 66 -11.02 5.06 19.87
CA GLN A 66 -12.33 4.88 20.52
C GLN A 66 -13.48 5.20 19.56
N ARG A 67 -13.41 6.32 18.86
CA ARG A 67 -14.43 6.72 17.89
C ARG A 67 -14.52 5.70 16.75
N SER A 68 -13.40 5.34 16.14
CA SER A 68 -13.38 4.38 15.04
C SER A 68 -13.88 2.99 15.47
N GLN A 69 -13.60 2.57 16.70
CA GLN A 69 -14.15 1.34 17.26
C GLN A 69 -15.67 1.39 17.41
N GLN A 70 -16.20 2.50 17.93
CA GLN A 70 -17.63 2.72 18.06
C GLN A 70 -18.33 2.72 16.69
N GLU A 71 -17.76 3.43 15.70
CA GLU A 71 -18.28 3.46 14.33
C GLU A 71 -18.37 2.05 13.74
N ARG A 72 -17.32 1.23 13.91
CA ARG A 72 -17.30 -0.17 13.44
C ARG A 72 -18.34 -1.05 14.15
N GLN A 73 -18.42 -0.97 15.47
CA GLN A 73 -19.36 -1.78 16.26
C GLN A 73 -20.80 -1.45 15.97
N ASN A 74 -21.10 -0.19 15.72
CA ASN A 74 -22.46 0.29 15.43
C ASN A 74 -22.83 0.22 13.94
N GLY A 75 -21.91 -0.22 13.07
CA GLY A 75 -22.11 -0.21 11.62
C GLY A 75 -22.31 1.18 11.02
N LYS A 76 -21.93 2.23 11.75
CA LYS A 76 -22.03 3.62 11.31
C LYS A 76 -20.70 4.09 10.74
N THR A 77 -20.75 4.78 9.61
CA THR A 77 -19.59 5.40 8.98
C THR A 77 -19.69 6.91 9.10
N PRO A 78 -18.57 7.65 9.19
CA PRO A 78 -18.61 9.11 9.31
C PRO A 78 -19.12 9.75 8.01
N ASP A 79 -19.91 10.79 8.11
CA ASP A 79 -20.30 11.61 6.95
C ASP A 79 -19.07 12.29 6.37
N LEU A 80 -18.99 12.35 5.03
CA LEU A 80 -17.89 13.00 4.32
C LEU A 80 -18.32 14.37 3.77
N LYS A 81 -17.38 15.29 3.71
CA LYS A 81 -17.53 16.47 2.88
C LYS A 81 -17.55 16.02 1.41
N PRO A 82 -18.39 16.64 0.56
CA PRO A 82 -18.44 16.29 -0.86
C PRO A 82 -17.08 16.44 -1.53
N LEU A 83 -16.72 15.45 -2.37
CA LEU A 83 -15.53 15.57 -3.20
C LEU A 83 -15.70 16.68 -4.25
N LYS A 84 -14.64 17.43 -4.49
CA LYS A 84 -14.53 18.40 -5.59
C LYS A 84 -14.30 17.70 -6.91
N SER A 85 -13.52 16.63 -6.90
CA SER A 85 -13.20 15.79 -8.04
C SER A 85 -14.37 14.89 -8.40
N LYS A 86 -14.73 14.84 -9.67
CA LYS A 86 -15.73 13.89 -10.18
C LYS A 86 -15.01 12.57 -10.52
N ILE A 87 -15.23 11.51 -9.76
CA ILE A 87 -14.63 10.18 -9.95
C ILE A 87 -14.76 9.70 -11.41
N ALA A 88 -15.90 10.00 -12.05
CA ALA A 88 -16.16 9.63 -13.44
C ALA A 88 -15.10 10.14 -14.44
N ASN A 89 -14.44 11.25 -14.14
CA ASN A 89 -13.46 11.89 -15.02
C ASN A 89 -12.07 11.22 -15.00
N TYR A 90 -11.86 10.19 -14.19
CA TYR A 90 -10.56 9.55 -14.01
C TYR A 90 -10.63 8.07 -14.38
N ASP A 91 -9.53 7.55 -14.92
CA ASP A 91 -9.39 6.14 -15.30
C ASP A 91 -8.71 5.34 -14.18
N ILE A 92 -7.72 5.98 -13.53
CA ILE A 92 -6.92 5.40 -12.44
C ILE A 92 -7.09 6.25 -11.19
N ILE A 93 -7.38 5.59 -10.08
CA ILE A 93 -7.50 6.23 -8.77
C ILE A 93 -6.51 5.55 -7.81
N PHE A 94 -5.49 6.29 -7.40
CA PHE A 94 -4.66 5.90 -6.27
C PHE A 94 -5.42 6.26 -5.00
N LEU A 95 -5.90 5.23 -4.28
CA LEU A 95 -6.73 5.40 -3.08
C LEU A 95 -5.91 5.18 -1.82
N GLY A 96 -5.70 6.26 -1.05
CA GLY A 96 -4.83 6.30 0.11
C GLY A 96 -5.55 6.32 1.45
N TYR A 97 -5.02 5.55 2.44
CA TYR A 97 -5.61 5.49 3.78
C TYR A 97 -4.64 4.95 4.84
N PRO A 98 -4.81 5.34 6.10
CA PRO A 98 -4.17 4.63 7.20
C PRO A 98 -4.90 3.30 7.47
N ILE A 99 -4.14 2.29 7.88
CA ILE A 99 -4.71 1.03 8.36
C ILE A 99 -5.16 1.20 9.81
N TRP A 100 -6.46 1.04 10.03
CA TRP A 100 -7.08 0.98 11.34
C TRP A 100 -7.74 -0.39 11.55
N PHE A 101 -7.44 -1.06 12.68
CA PHE A 101 -7.99 -2.39 13.00
C PHE A 101 -7.76 -3.44 11.88
N GLY A 102 -6.61 -3.37 11.19
CA GLY A 102 -6.22 -4.34 10.17
C GLY A 102 -6.79 -4.09 8.77
N THR A 103 -7.64 -3.08 8.60
CA THR A 103 -8.22 -2.70 7.30
C THR A 103 -8.19 -1.19 7.09
N TYR A 104 -8.84 -0.68 6.04
CA TYR A 104 -8.88 0.76 5.77
C TYR A 104 -9.69 1.53 6.83
N ALA A 105 -9.32 2.80 7.03
CA ALA A 105 -10.00 3.71 7.95
C ALA A 105 -11.47 3.97 7.57
N MET A 106 -12.32 4.24 8.56
CA MET A 106 -13.79 4.37 8.39
C MET A 106 -14.23 5.40 7.33
N PRO A 107 -13.54 6.54 7.10
CA PRO A 107 -13.88 7.44 5.98
C PRO A 107 -13.83 6.76 4.61
N ILE A 108 -12.97 5.77 4.42
CA ILE A 108 -12.93 4.99 3.17
C ILE A 108 -14.18 4.10 3.04
N ALA A 109 -14.69 3.55 4.15
CA ALA A 109 -15.94 2.79 4.14
C ALA A 109 -17.13 3.63 3.65
N THR A 110 -17.21 4.91 4.06
CA THR A 110 -18.19 5.85 3.52
C THR A 110 -17.96 6.12 2.04
N LEU A 111 -16.73 6.44 1.66
CA LEU A 111 -16.36 6.76 0.28
C LEU A 111 -16.80 5.66 -0.70
N VAL A 112 -16.43 4.41 -0.42
CA VAL A 112 -16.73 3.28 -1.31
C VAL A 112 -18.22 2.94 -1.38
N LYS A 113 -19.01 3.36 -0.37
CA LYS A 113 -20.44 3.21 -0.33
C LYS A 113 -21.18 4.30 -1.12
N GLU A 114 -20.67 5.54 -1.07
CA GLU A 114 -21.37 6.72 -1.61
C GLU A 114 -20.95 7.07 -3.04
N TYR A 115 -19.74 6.72 -3.45
CA TYR A 115 -19.19 7.07 -4.75
C TYR A 115 -19.06 5.87 -5.68
N ASN A 116 -19.34 6.11 -6.97
CA ASN A 116 -19.30 5.05 -7.98
C ASN A 116 -17.89 4.90 -8.58
N PHE A 117 -17.27 3.73 -8.35
CA PHE A 117 -15.98 3.33 -8.90
C PHE A 117 -16.10 2.28 -10.03
N ALA A 118 -17.30 2.03 -10.55
CA ALA A 118 -17.51 1.04 -11.61
C ALA A 118 -16.63 1.36 -12.85
N GLY A 119 -15.93 0.35 -13.36
CA GLY A 119 -15.02 0.47 -14.50
C GLY A 119 -13.71 1.21 -14.23
N LYS A 120 -13.46 1.67 -12.99
CA LYS A 120 -12.22 2.34 -12.63
C LYS A 120 -11.14 1.36 -12.22
N THR A 121 -9.89 1.72 -12.51
CA THR A 121 -8.72 1.06 -11.91
C THR A 121 -8.41 1.73 -10.58
N VAL A 122 -8.41 0.97 -9.49
CA VAL A 122 -8.09 1.47 -8.15
C VAL A 122 -6.79 0.82 -7.68
N VAL A 123 -5.82 1.66 -7.31
CA VAL A 123 -4.51 1.26 -6.79
C VAL A 123 -4.45 1.70 -5.33
N PRO A 124 -4.62 0.79 -4.36
CA PRO A 124 -4.56 1.18 -2.96
C PRO A 124 -3.14 1.56 -2.55
N PHE A 125 -3.02 2.57 -1.69
CA PHE A 125 -1.79 2.82 -0.95
C PHE A 125 -2.12 3.09 0.51
N CYS A 126 -1.30 2.58 1.42
CA CYS A 126 -1.64 2.71 2.83
C CYS A 126 -0.43 2.95 3.72
N THR A 127 -0.70 3.56 4.87
CA THR A 127 0.26 3.72 5.95
C THR A 127 -0.22 2.93 7.18
N PHE A 128 0.72 2.36 7.92
CA PHE A 128 0.39 1.47 9.02
C PHE A 128 1.46 1.43 10.11
N GLY A 129 1.08 0.96 11.29
CA GLY A 129 2.02 0.65 12.37
C GLY A 129 2.79 -0.65 12.12
N SER A 130 2.12 -1.70 11.62
CA SER A 130 2.74 -3.00 11.42
C SER A 130 2.42 -3.68 10.08
N GLY A 131 1.25 -3.44 9.48
CA GLY A 131 0.81 -4.09 8.23
C GLY A 131 -0.67 -3.86 7.97
N GLY A 132 -1.28 -4.65 7.08
CA GLY A 132 -2.70 -4.62 6.76
C GLY A 132 -3.02 -4.30 5.29
N LEU A 133 -2.02 -4.07 4.43
CA LEU A 133 -2.25 -3.79 3.01
C LEU A 133 -3.05 -4.90 2.33
N ASN A 134 -2.65 -6.17 2.51
CA ASN A 134 -3.31 -7.30 1.85
C ASN A 134 -4.78 -7.40 2.28
N THR A 135 -5.05 -7.39 3.60
CA THR A 135 -6.40 -7.48 4.14
C THR A 135 -7.26 -6.32 3.65
N SER A 136 -6.77 -5.09 3.73
CA SER A 136 -7.53 -3.92 3.27
C SER A 136 -7.76 -3.92 1.76
N THR A 137 -6.83 -4.46 0.97
CA THR A 137 -7.01 -4.63 -0.47
C THR A 137 -8.11 -5.65 -0.78
N GLU A 138 -8.16 -6.78 -0.05
CA GLU A 138 -9.24 -7.76 -0.20
C GLU A 138 -10.61 -7.18 0.24
N ASP A 139 -10.62 -6.37 1.27
CA ASP A 139 -11.85 -5.68 1.69
C ASP A 139 -12.30 -4.64 0.66
N LEU A 140 -11.38 -3.93 0.01
CA LEU A 140 -11.72 -3.04 -1.12
C LEU A 140 -12.29 -3.83 -2.32
N LYS A 141 -11.73 -5.00 -2.66
CA LYS A 141 -12.28 -5.86 -3.72
C LYS A 141 -13.73 -6.26 -3.44
N LYS A 142 -14.04 -6.59 -2.18
CA LYS A 142 -15.41 -6.91 -1.76
C LYS A 142 -16.33 -5.70 -1.84
N ALA A 143 -15.84 -4.53 -1.41
CA ALA A 143 -16.62 -3.29 -1.39
C ALA A 143 -16.84 -2.69 -2.79
N LEU A 144 -15.92 -2.92 -3.72
CA LEU A 144 -15.91 -2.35 -5.08
C LEU A 144 -15.85 -3.46 -6.16
N PRO A 145 -16.85 -4.35 -6.24
CA PRO A 145 -16.79 -5.52 -7.14
C PRO A 145 -16.79 -5.16 -8.65
N GLN A 146 -17.17 -3.93 -8.99
CA GLN A 146 -17.17 -3.44 -10.37
C GLN A 146 -15.93 -2.60 -10.73
N ALA A 147 -15.02 -2.39 -9.79
CA ALA A 147 -13.73 -1.74 -10.02
C ALA A 147 -12.62 -2.78 -10.18
N LYS A 148 -11.57 -2.42 -10.93
CA LYS A 148 -10.36 -3.23 -11.02
C LYS A 148 -9.39 -2.83 -9.92
N ILE A 149 -9.34 -3.59 -8.83
CA ILE A 149 -8.40 -3.35 -7.72
C ILE A 149 -7.07 -4.01 -8.05
N LEU A 150 -5.99 -3.24 -8.11
CA LEU A 150 -4.65 -3.72 -8.44
C LEU A 150 -3.77 -3.84 -7.18
N THR A 151 -2.55 -4.36 -7.38
CA THR A 151 -1.52 -4.40 -6.33
C THR A 151 -1.26 -3.01 -5.80
N GLY A 152 -1.30 -2.87 -4.49
CA GLY A 152 -1.09 -1.60 -3.80
C GLY A 152 0.31 -1.41 -3.25
N TYR A 153 0.56 -0.20 -2.73
CA TYR A 153 1.77 0.15 -1.99
C TYR A 153 1.45 0.36 -0.51
N GLY A 154 2.34 -0.08 0.37
CA GLY A 154 2.17 0.11 1.80
C GLY A 154 3.48 0.41 2.51
N VAL A 155 3.45 1.36 3.44
CA VAL A 155 4.64 1.74 4.21
C VAL A 155 4.30 1.96 5.69
N ARG A 156 5.19 1.52 6.58
CA ARG A 156 5.08 1.85 8.00
C ARG A 156 5.23 3.36 8.22
N THR A 157 4.43 3.90 9.13
CA THR A 157 4.53 5.30 9.56
C THR A 157 5.96 5.68 9.96
N ALA A 158 6.66 4.81 10.67
CA ALA A 158 8.05 5.02 11.08
C ALA A 158 9.05 5.08 9.90
N ARG A 159 8.68 4.54 8.73
CA ARG A 159 9.51 4.46 7.53
C ARG A 159 9.04 5.35 6.38
N VAL A 160 8.13 6.27 6.62
CA VAL A 160 7.54 7.11 5.55
C VAL A 160 8.60 7.87 4.72
N LYS A 161 9.77 8.13 5.27
CA LYS A 161 10.91 8.74 4.54
C LYS A 161 11.43 7.87 3.40
N ALA A 162 11.25 6.55 3.47
CA ALA A 162 11.63 5.63 2.39
C ALA A 162 10.65 5.67 1.19
N ALA A 163 9.47 6.27 1.37
CA ALA A 163 8.39 6.24 0.38
C ALA A 163 8.80 6.81 -0.98
N GLU A 164 9.65 7.83 -1.05
CA GLU A 164 10.08 8.42 -2.32
C GLU A 164 10.74 7.39 -3.25
N LYS A 165 11.75 6.67 -2.74
CA LYS A 165 12.47 5.63 -3.51
C LYS A 165 11.60 4.39 -3.76
N GLU A 166 10.85 3.96 -2.76
CA GLU A 166 9.99 2.78 -2.85
C GLU A 166 8.83 2.99 -3.83
N LEU A 167 8.23 4.18 -3.86
CA LEU A 167 7.20 4.54 -4.83
C LEU A 167 7.76 4.65 -6.25
N ASP A 168 8.93 5.25 -6.45
CA ASP A 168 9.55 5.32 -7.78
C ASP A 168 9.71 3.92 -8.38
N ARG A 169 10.20 2.96 -7.59
CA ARG A 169 10.31 1.56 -7.98
C ARG A 169 8.93 0.95 -8.25
N PHE A 170 8.00 1.06 -7.31
CA PHE A 170 6.64 0.52 -7.42
C PHE A 170 5.93 1.02 -8.68
N LEU A 171 6.02 2.32 -8.96
CA LEU A 171 5.37 2.92 -10.13
C LEU A 171 5.96 2.42 -11.44
N LYS A 172 7.29 2.25 -11.52
CA LYS A 172 7.96 1.70 -12.69
C LYS A 172 7.65 0.22 -12.89
N GLU A 173 7.71 -0.59 -11.83
CA GLU A 173 7.42 -2.02 -11.87
C GLU A 173 5.98 -2.32 -12.33
N ASN A 174 5.03 -1.45 -11.99
CA ASN A 174 3.62 -1.59 -12.35
C ASN A 174 3.21 -0.79 -13.60
N GLY A 175 4.15 -0.16 -14.31
CA GLY A 175 3.91 0.53 -15.57
C GLY A 175 3.21 1.89 -15.45
N TYR A 176 3.12 2.46 -14.24
CA TYR A 176 2.54 3.79 -14.02
C TYR A 176 3.52 4.93 -14.32
N LYS A 177 4.81 4.63 -14.31
CA LYS A 177 5.89 5.58 -14.60
C LYS A 177 6.88 4.96 -15.56
N LYS A 178 7.34 5.73 -16.54
CA LYS A 178 8.42 5.29 -17.45
C LYS A 178 9.76 5.28 -16.71
N GLY A 179 10.63 4.35 -17.08
CA GLY A 179 11.98 4.25 -16.54
C GLY A 179 12.48 2.80 -16.51
N THR A 180 13.74 2.63 -16.14
CA THR A 180 14.32 1.30 -15.98
C THR A 180 13.73 0.62 -14.75
N VAL A 181 13.19 -0.57 -14.94
CA VAL A 181 12.70 -1.43 -13.85
C VAL A 181 13.86 -2.22 -13.28
N VAL A 182 14.18 -1.98 -12.01
CA VAL A 182 15.13 -2.81 -11.27
C VAL A 182 14.34 -3.91 -10.59
N LYS A 183 14.24 -5.07 -11.23
CA LYS A 183 13.58 -6.23 -10.64
C LYS A 183 14.40 -6.73 -9.45
N LEU A 184 13.79 -6.73 -8.27
CA LEU A 184 14.42 -7.31 -7.09
C LEU A 184 14.49 -8.84 -7.23
N PRO A 185 15.59 -9.48 -6.78
CA PRO A 185 15.67 -10.93 -6.75
C PRO A 185 14.63 -11.51 -5.77
N ASP A 186 14.29 -12.78 -5.98
CA ASP A 186 13.49 -13.50 -5.01
C ASP A 186 14.26 -13.70 -3.71
N TYR A 187 13.51 -13.92 -2.61
CA TYR A 187 14.15 -14.33 -1.36
C TYR A 187 14.78 -15.72 -1.51
N SER A 188 15.91 -15.93 -0.86
CA SER A 188 16.51 -17.27 -0.75
C SER A 188 15.53 -18.24 -0.08
N PRO A 189 15.71 -19.55 -0.26
CA PRO A 189 14.97 -20.54 0.52
C PRO A 189 15.12 -20.28 2.01
N GLN A 190 14.03 -20.53 2.76
CA GLN A 190 13.99 -20.38 4.21
C GLN A 190 15.00 -21.32 4.89
N GLN A 191 15.84 -20.77 5.76
CA GLN A 191 16.80 -21.50 6.57
C GLN A 191 16.55 -21.25 8.06
N PRO A 192 16.97 -22.12 8.99
CA PRO A 192 16.93 -21.83 10.41
C PRO A 192 17.65 -20.50 10.72
N VAL A 193 17.08 -19.71 11.63
CA VAL A 193 17.66 -18.42 12.05
C VAL A 193 18.93 -18.63 12.83
N THR A 194 20.00 -17.96 12.44
CA THR A 194 21.27 -17.90 13.18
C THR A 194 21.19 -16.85 14.31
N ASP A 195 22.18 -16.87 15.23
CA ASP A 195 22.26 -15.88 16.31
C ASP A 195 22.44 -14.44 15.75
N GLU A 196 23.19 -14.26 14.66
CA GLU A 196 23.36 -12.97 13.99
C GLU A 196 22.03 -12.47 13.40
N GLU A 197 21.31 -13.32 12.70
CA GLU A 197 20.00 -12.97 12.11
C GLU A 197 18.95 -12.69 13.17
N LYS A 198 19.02 -13.43 14.30
CA LYS A 198 18.18 -13.14 15.46
C LYS A 198 18.49 -11.77 16.05
N ALA A 199 19.76 -11.37 16.15
CA ALA A 199 20.15 -10.06 16.63
C ALA A 199 19.62 -8.95 15.69
N ILE A 200 19.66 -9.15 14.36
CA ILE A 200 19.07 -8.24 13.37
C ILE A 200 17.56 -8.10 13.57
N PHE A 201 16.85 -9.22 13.75
CA PHE A 201 15.42 -9.23 14.03
C PHE A 201 15.09 -8.46 15.31
N ASP A 202 15.78 -8.78 16.40
CA ASP A 202 15.57 -8.15 17.71
C ASP A 202 15.83 -6.65 17.66
N ALA A 203 16.91 -6.21 16.99
CA ALA A 203 17.23 -4.80 16.81
C ALA A 203 16.16 -4.06 15.99
N ALA A 204 15.71 -4.65 14.88
CA ALA A 204 14.67 -4.06 14.04
C ALA A 204 13.34 -3.91 14.76
N CYS A 205 12.98 -4.87 15.59
CA CYS A 205 11.68 -4.96 16.25
C CYS A 205 11.65 -4.32 17.64
N SER A 206 12.80 -3.91 18.18
CA SER A 206 12.95 -3.38 19.56
C SER A 206 12.05 -2.19 19.88
N SER A 207 11.76 -1.34 18.92
CA SER A 207 10.91 -0.16 19.09
C SER A 207 9.41 -0.44 18.90
N TYR A 208 9.03 -1.66 18.53
CA TYR A 208 7.65 -2.01 18.31
C TYR A 208 7.03 -2.49 19.64
N GLN A 209 5.96 -1.79 20.07
CA GLN A 209 5.40 -1.97 21.41
C GLN A 209 4.63 -3.28 21.64
N PHE A 210 4.35 -4.04 20.58
CA PHE A 210 3.63 -5.31 20.70
C PHE A 210 4.57 -6.47 20.40
N PRO A 211 4.47 -7.60 21.16
CA PRO A 211 5.30 -8.76 20.90
C PRO A 211 5.01 -9.34 19.50
N LEU A 212 6.05 -9.52 18.72
CA LEU A 212 5.96 -10.09 17.37
C LEU A 212 6.18 -11.62 17.35
N GLY A 213 6.64 -12.18 18.46
CA GLY A 213 6.96 -13.62 18.57
C GLY A 213 8.44 -13.92 18.34
N THR A 214 8.75 -15.20 18.12
CA THR A 214 10.11 -15.71 17.97
C THR A 214 10.37 -16.11 16.52
N PRO A 215 11.41 -15.59 15.86
CA PRO A 215 11.77 -15.98 14.51
C PRO A 215 12.27 -17.43 14.48
N SER A 216 11.79 -18.23 13.53
CA SER A 216 12.15 -19.64 13.38
C SER A 216 12.98 -19.89 12.12
N THR A 217 12.59 -19.29 11.01
CA THR A 217 13.34 -19.38 9.74
C THR A 217 13.45 -18.01 9.08
N VAL A 218 14.40 -17.86 8.17
CA VAL A 218 14.65 -16.63 7.43
C VAL A 218 15.07 -16.91 5.99
N GLY A 219 14.49 -16.16 5.05
CA GLY A 219 14.97 -16.00 3.70
C GLY A 219 15.59 -14.60 3.53
N LYS A 220 16.62 -14.50 2.70
CA LYS A 220 17.33 -13.23 2.44
C LYS A 220 17.32 -12.91 0.96
N ARG A 221 17.34 -11.61 0.63
CA ARG A 221 17.65 -11.14 -0.71
C ARG A 221 18.55 -9.92 -0.64
N LEU A 222 19.50 -9.86 -1.55
CA LEU A 222 20.36 -8.70 -1.72
C LEU A 222 19.72 -7.77 -2.75
N THR A 223 19.63 -6.50 -2.39
CA THR A 223 19.21 -5.43 -3.29
C THR A 223 20.37 -4.45 -3.50
N PRO A 224 20.34 -3.56 -4.48
CA PRO A 224 21.41 -2.56 -4.66
C PRO A 224 21.68 -1.72 -3.41
N ASP A 225 20.65 -1.44 -2.60
CA ASP A 225 20.72 -0.49 -1.48
C ASP A 225 20.67 -1.17 -0.10
N ALA A 226 20.33 -2.46 -0.02
CA ALA A 226 20.03 -3.11 1.25
C ALA A 226 20.10 -4.65 1.19
N THR A 227 20.10 -5.28 2.35
CA THR A 227 19.73 -6.68 2.52
C THR A 227 18.33 -6.73 3.14
N ASP A 228 17.42 -7.40 2.46
CA ASP A 228 16.06 -7.65 2.97
C ASP A 228 15.99 -9.06 3.58
N TYR A 229 15.33 -9.16 4.70
CA TYR A 229 15.09 -10.40 5.44
C TYR A 229 13.59 -10.67 5.52
N GLN A 230 13.21 -11.93 5.28
CA GLN A 230 11.85 -12.44 5.40
C GLN A 230 11.84 -13.51 6.51
N PHE A 231 11.50 -13.10 7.72
CA PHE A 231 11.43 -14.00 8.86
C PHE A 231 10.07 -14.69 8.96
N THR A 232 10.05 -16.00 9.13
CA THR A 232 8.88 -16.73 9.61
C THR A 232 8.90 -16.73 11.12
N VAL A 233 7.83 -16.22 11.73
CA VAL A 233 7.77 -15.98 13.18
C VAL A 233 6.61 -16.74 13.78
N LYS A 234 6.87 -17.41 14.89
CA LYS A 234 5.86 -18.09 15.72
C LYS A 234 5.48 -17.21 16.89
N SER A 235 4.19 -17.04 17.11
CA SER A 235 3.64 -16.28 18.22
C SER A 235 2.45 -17.03 18.82
N ARG A 236 2.04 -16.67 20.05
CA ARG A 236 0.75 -17.08 20.61
C ARG A 236 -0.22 -15.91 20.60
N GLY A 237 -1.40 -16.13 20.05
CA GLY A 237 -2.50 -15.18 20.10
C GLY A 237 -3.04 -15.01 21.53
N PHE A 238 -3.88 -14.01 21.75
CA PHE A 238 -4.57 -13.79 23.03
C PHE A 238 -5.50 -14.96 23.42
N ASP A 239 -5.91 -15.75 22.43
CA ASP A 239 -6.70 -16.98 22.60
C ASP A 239 -5.83 -18.22 22.94
N GLY A 240 -4.53 -18.03 23.13
CA GLY A 240 -3.56 -19.09 23.42
C GLY A 240 -3.16 -19.94 22.22
N LYS A 241 -3.75 -19.73 21.03
CA LYS A 241 -3.43 -20.50 19.83
C LYS A 241 -2.11 -20.04 19.23
N GLU A 242 -1.39 -20.99 18.66
CA GLU A 242 -0.19 -20.68 17.87
C GLU A 242 -0.58 -20.03 16.56
N ALA A 243 0.12 -18.96 16.22
CA ALA A 243 -0.01 -18.23 14.96
C ALA A 243 1.36 -18.10 14.31
N THR A 244 1.38 -18.19 12.99
CA THR A 244 2.57 -17.94 12.18
C THR A 244 2.38 -16.66 11.40
N SER A 245 3.38 -15.81 11.40
CA SER A 245 3.40 -14.58 10.62
C SER A 245 4.73 -14.43 9.89
N THR A 246 4.72 -13.65 8.82
CA THR A 246 5.94 -13.26 8.11
C THR A 246 6.28 -11.82 8.49
N ILE A 247 7.51 -11.63 8.97
CA ILE A 247 8.03 -10.30 9.33
C ILE A 247 9.15 -9.94 8.38
N TYR A 248 9.05 -8.76 7.79
CA TYR A 248 10.04 -8.23 6.89
C TYR A 248 10.92 -7.21 7.60
N VAL A 249 12.22 -7.34 7.41
CA VAL A 249 13.25 -6.43 7.95
C VAL A 249 14.18 -6.04 6.82
N THR A 250 14.59 -4.78 6.79
CA THR A 250 15.56 -4.27 5.82
C THR A 250 16.75 -3.71 6.58
N VAL A 251 17.95 -4.02 6.11
CA VAL A 251 19.20 -3.42 6.58
C VAL A 251 19.85 -2.73 5.40
N SER A 252 19.92 -1.39 5.44
CA SER A 252 20.58 -0.61 4.38
C SER A 252 22.07 -0.93 4.30
N ASN A 253 22.66 -0.85 3.11
CA ASN A 253 24.09 -1.01 2.88
C ASN A 253 24.91 0.23 3.33
N GLU A 254 24.23 1.29 3.81
CA GLU A 254 24.90 2.48 4.34
C GLU A 254 25.67 2.17 5.63
N PRO A 255 26.83 2.79 5.85
CA PRO A 255 27.61 2.59 7.09
C PRO A 255 26.77 2.89 8.34
N ASN A 256 26.82 1.98 9.33
CA ASN A 256 26.11 2.09 10.60
C ASN A 256 24.56 2.11 10.48
N ALA A 257 24.01 1.66 9.36
CA ALA A 257 22.57 1.53 9.19
C ALA A 257 22.00 0.55 10.23
N LYS A 258 20.91 0.96 10.86
CA LYS A 258 20.18 0.11 11.80
C LYS A 258 19.17 -0.75 11.04
N PRO A 259 18.95 -2.00 11.47
CA PRO A 259 17.87 -2.82 10.94
C PRO A 259 16.51 -2.12 11.11
N GLU A 260 15.70 -2.12 10.07
CA GLU A 260 14.36 -1.53 10.06
C GLU A 260 13.29 -2.60 9.87
N PHE A 261 12.36 -2.67 10.80
CA PHE A 261 11.14 -3.44 10.65
C PHE A 261 10.23 -2.79 9.59
N THR A 262 9.86 -3.53 8.55
CA THR A 262 9.09 -2.98 7.41
C THR A 262 7.62 -3.34 7.45
N GLN A 263 7.25 -4.58 7.74
CA GLN A 263 5.85 -5.00 7.87
C GLN A 263 5.69 -6.39 8.50
N VAL A 264 4.47 -6.66 8.97
CA VAL A 264 3.97 -8.01 9.31
C VAL A 264 2.92 -8.41 8.29
N VAL A 265 3.01 -9.63 7.81
CA VAL A 265 1.97 -10.32 7.02
C VAL A 265 1.50 -11.53 7.83
N ARG A 266 0.20 -11.60 8.11
CA ARG A 266 -0.48 -12.67 8.84
C ARG A 266 -1.41 -13.45 7.92
#